data_5af533aeeb1c4090c993b3dfc174fdf1
#
_entry.id   5af533aeeb1c4090c993b3dfc174fdf1
#
_cell.length_a   1.000
_cell.length_b   1.000
_cell.length_c   1.000
_cell.angle_alpha   90.00
_cell.angle_beta   90.00
_cell.angle_gamma   90.00
#
_symmetry.space_group_name_H-M   'P 1'
#
loop_
_entity.id
_entity.type
_entity.pdbx_description
1 polymer ?
#
loop_
_entity_poly.entity_id
_entity_poly.type
_entity_poly.pdbx_seq_one_letter_code
_entity_poly.pdbx_strand_id
1 'polypeptide(L)'
;PDDLYRRYELYGSVINKISKGKSPGLLLISGGHQRDSFSSTDNHLQHFAHAAKRTQFRKAATIAFRELQSRHILPTMIIAGDPFFGLLSAFLLRKKFSRKIPIQVSFHGEITKSGFGTGIKGRLQNLFIQKTIAKVESVRLVSNDQIHFAKKLFGVVDKQIVIAPVPLISTFKKTTRSKKKVVAFVGRIHPQRGIGTWVEAMKNLSVKAEALIIGDGPLKSTFIEDLKEIPKVSINATGYISQSELENTWAKISVLLSTAPFESYGMAMREAVLHGVPVVSMRNSGAQKLHDECPKMITLVDNAEEAARAIEKVLNRPPSAVVVNKYKKDFLKAQESYLKSLAKSWLGNVGD
;
A
#
# COMPACT_ATOMS: atom_id res chain seq x y z
N PRO A 1 10.60 0.22 8.13
CA PRO A 1 10.37 1.46 8.87
C PRO A 1 10.48 2.68 7.95
N ASP A 2 11.52 2.74 7.09
CA ASP A 2 11.84 3.93 6.28
C ASP A 2 10.76 4.34 5.28
N ASP A 3 10.09 3.40 4.63
CA ASP A 3 9.08 3.67 3.61
C ASP A 3 7.79 4.30 4.21
N LEU A 4 7.34 3.82 5.36
CA LEU A 4 6.21 4.41 6.07
C LEU A 4 6.52 5.86 6.47
N TYR A 5 7.70 6.08 7.01
CA TYR A 5 8.15 7.38 7.45
C TYR A 5 8.23 8.39 6.29
N ARG A 6 8.87 8.02 5.18
CA ARG A 6 8.97 8.83 3.95
C ARG A 6 7.59 9.20 3.37
N ARG A 7 6.59 8.30 3.48
CA ARG A 7 5.21 8.62 3.07
C ARG A 7 4.59 9.69 3.96
N TYR A 8 4.81 9.62 5.26
CA TYR A 8 4.29 10.62 6.18
C TYR A 8 5.03 11.95 6.05
N GLU A 9 6.32 11.97 5.73
CA GLU A 9 7.04 13.19 5.34
C GLU A 9 6.40 13.85 4.12
N LEU A 10 6.09 13.06 3.09
CA LEU A 10 5.40 13.56 1.91
C LEU A 10 4.04 14.17 2.26
N TYR A 11 3.26 13.49 3.10
CA TYR A 11 1.98 14.05 3.57
C TYR A 11 2.17 15.35 4.35
N GLY A 12 3.12 15.39 5.26
CA GLY A 12 3.45 16.60 6.05
C GLY A 12 3.87 17.76 5.17
N SER A 13 4.71 17.52 4.17
CA SER A 13 5.15 18.56 3.23
C SER A 13 3.99 19.13 2.40
N VAL A 14 3.05 18.27 1.97
CA VAL A 14 1.86 18.71 1.21
C VAL A 14 0.92 19.51 2.11
N ILE A 15 0.71 19.10 3.36
CA ILE A 15 -0.08 19.84 4.35
C ILE A 15 0.51 21.24 4.55
N ASN A 16 1.80 21.31 4.80
CA ASN A 16 2.49 22.59 5.00
C ASN A 16 2.34 23.53 3.79
N LYS A 17 2.53 22.98 2.58
CA LYS A 17 2.39 23.76 1.33
C LYS A 17 0.96 24.33 1.17
N ILE A 18 -0.06 23.52 1.48
CA ILE A 18 -1.48 23.94 1.34
C ILE A 18 -1.86 24.94 2.43
N SER A 19 -1.42 24.72 3.66
CA SER A 19 -1.68 25.62 4.79
C SER A 19 -0.84 26.88 4.80
N LYS A 20 0.07 27.06 3.82
CA LYS A 20 1.03 28.17 3.76
C LYS A 20 1.84 28.32 5.06
N GLY A 21 2.25 27.21 5.65
CA GLY A 21 3.00 27.20 6.90
C GLY A 21 2.18 27.42 8.19
N LYS A 22 0.85 27.56 8.09
CA LYS A 22 -0.01 27.77 9.26
C LYS A 22 -0.33 26.48 10.03
N SER A 23 -0.13 25.31 9.42
CA SER A 23 -0.36 24.02 10.08
C SER A 23 0.86 23.64 10.93
N PRO A 24 0.66 23.12 12.15
CA PRO A 24 1.76 22.59 12.97
C PRO A 24 2.36 21.29 12.42
N GLY A 25 1.83 20.76 11.32
CA GLY A 25 2.30 19.55 10.69
C GLY A 25 1.52 18.29 11.07
N LEU A 26 2.17 17.13 10.93
CA LEU A 26 1.62 15.82 11.14
C LEU A 26 2.36 15.11 12.29
N LEU A 27 1.63 14.58 13.26
CA LEU A 27 2.19 13.67 14.27
C LEU A 27 1.79 12.23 13.92
N LEU A 28 2.78 11.41 13.55
CA LEU A 28 2.63 9.97 13.39
C LEU A 28 2.75 9.28 14.76
N ILE A 29 1.73 8.51 15.14
CA ILE A 29 1.77 7.67 16.34
C ILE A 29 1.75 6.21 15.89
N SER A 30 2.81 5.47 16.21
CA SER A 30 2.95 4.05 15.86
C SER A 30 3.17 3.18 17.10
N GLY A 31 2.68 1.94 17.06
CA GLY A 31 2.76 1.01 18.18
C GLY A 31 3.51 -0.29 17.87
N GLY A 32 3.81 -1.05 18.91
CA GLY A 32 4.49 -2.34 18.81
C GLY A 32 6.02 -2.25 18.82
N HIS A 33 6.58 -1.11 19.22
CA HIS A 33 8.01 -0.89 19.38
C HIS A 33 8.53 -1.51 20.70
N GLN A 34 9.86 -1.64 20.84
CA GLN A 34 10.47 -2.18 22.07
C GLN A 34 10.31 -1.21 23.23
N ARG A 35 10.41 0.09 22.98
CA ARG A 35 10.28 1.16 23.98
C ARG A 35 9.57 2.38 23.36
N ASP A 36 9.03 3.23 24.21
CA ASP A 36 8.50 4.51 23.80
C ASP A 36 9.65 5.45 23.39
N SER A 37 9.49 6.13 22.26
CA SER A 37 10.48 7.10 21.74
C SER A 37 9.79 8.18 20.94
N PHE A 38 10.39 9.37 20.93
CA PHE A 38 9.92 10.49 20.13
C PHE A 38 11.05 10.99 19.22
N SER A 39 10.71 11.26 17.99
CA SER A 39 11.61 11.89 17.01
C SER A 39 10.87 12.98 16.23
N SER A 40 11.59 13.99 15.83
CA SER A 40 11.08 15.04 14.95
C SER A 40 12.08 15.22 13.82
N THR A 41 11.60 15.22 12.60
CA THR A 41 12.38 15.67 11.45
C THR A 41 11.69 16.88 10.91
N ASP A 42 12.46 17.85 10.48
CA ASP A 42 11.99 19.09 9.88
C ASP A 42 10.53 19.48 10.20
N ASN A 43 10.22 20.67 10.35
CA ASN A 43 8.99 21.31 10.87
C ASN A 43 7.61 20.71 10.50
N HIS A 44 7.53 19.54 9.80
CA HIS A 44 6.27 19.05 9.25
C HIS A 44 5.85 17.65 9.71
N LEU A 45 6.78 16.86 10.21
CA LEU A 45 6.50 15.52 10.71
C LEU A 45 7.17 15.28 12.07
N GLN A 46 6.35 14.87 13.03
CA GLN A 46 6.78 14.33 14.30
C GLN A 46 6.40 12.86 14.38
N HIS A 47 7.18 12.05 15.05
CA HIS A 47 6.92 10.64 15.23
C HIS A 47 7.02 10.25 16.70
N PHE A 48 5.96 9.67 17.22
CA PHE A 48 5.92 9.04 18.52
C PHE A 48 5.71 7.52 18.36
N ALA A 49 6.73 6.76 18.70
CA ALA A 49 6.67 5.31 18.74
C ALA A 49 6.38 4.84 20.17
N HIS A 50 5.50 3.86 20.34
CA HIS A 50 5.16 3.32 21.67
C HIS A 50 5.16 1.79 21.71
N ALA A 51 5.38 1.23 22.91
CA ALA A 51 5.51 -0.20 23.13
C ALA A 51 4.18 -0.99 23.08
N ALA A 52 3.02 -0.33 23.13
CA ALA A 52 1.74 -1.03 23.11
C ALA A 52 1.51 -1.74 21.77
N LYS A 53 1.18 -3.05 21.82
CA LYS A 53 0.85 -3.84 20.64
C LYS A 53 -0.48 -3.38 20.02
N ARG A 54 -0.70 -3.70 18.75
CA ARG A 54 -1.93 -3.33 17.99
C ARG A 54 -3.22 -3.74 18.69
N THR A 55 -3.25 -4.90 19.35
CA THR A 55 -4.42 -5.39 20.08
C THR A 55 -4.65 -4.66 21.41
N GLN A 56 -3.65 -3.95 21.93
CA GLN A 56 -3.72 -3.19 23.19
C GLN A 56 -4.22 -1.75 22.95
N PHE A 57 -5.29 -1.59 22.16
CA PHE A 57 -5.80 -0.28 21.71
C PHE A 57 -6.15 0.69 22.84
N ARG A 58 -6.59 0.20 24.02
CA ARG A 58 -6.84 1.05 25.20
C ARG A 58 -5.54 1.62 25.76
N LYS A 59 -4.50 0.78 25.86
CA LYS A 59 -3.17 1.19 26.33
C LYS A 59 -2.57 2.18 25.34
N ALA A 60 -2.64 1.90 24.04
CA ALA A 60 -2.17 2.78 22.98
C ALA A 60 -2.82 4.18 23.06
N ALA A 61 -4.15 4.25 23.17
CA ALA A 61 -4.85 5.51 23.30
C ALA A 61 -4.47 6.29 24.56
N THR A 62 -4.20 5.61 25.69
CA THR A 62 -3.79 6.26 26.92
C THR A 62 -2.36 6.80 26.84
N ILE A 63 -1.45 6.04 26.26
CA ILE A 63 -0.06 6.48 26.03
C ILE A 63 -0.06 7.69 25.09
N ALA A 64 -0.76 7.60 23.95
CA ALA A 64 -0.88 8.71 23.00
C ALA A 64 -1.45 9.97 23.66
N PHE A 65 -2.48 9.85 24.48
CA PHE A 65 -3.08 10.98 25.20
C PHE A 65 -2.08 11.65 26.13
N ARG A 66 -1.35 10.86 26.95
CA ARG A 66 -0.32 11.40 27.89
C ARG A 66 0.78 12.13 27.13
N GLU A 67 1.25 11.57 26.03
CA GLU A 67 2.29 12.18 25.21
C GLU A 67 1.84 13.50 24.59
N LEU A 68 0.61 13.54 24.06
CA LEU A 68 0.02 14.77 23.51
C LEU A 68 -0.13 15.84 24.58
N GLN A 69 -0.55 15.46 25.79
CA GLN A 69 -0.68 16.40 26.93
C GLN A 69 0.68 16.93 27.39
N SER A 70 1.70 16.06 27.55
CA SER A 70 3.02 16.48 28.01
C SER A 70 3.71 17.46 27.05
N ARG A 71 3.33 17.42 25.77
CA ARG A 71 3.82 18.32 24.71
C ARG A 71 2.91 19.49 24.41
N HIS A 72 1.82 19.65 25.16
CA HIS A 72 0.80 20.67 24.89
C HIS A 72 0.23 20.62 23.46
N ILE A 73 0.19 19.43 22.84
CA ILE A 73 -0.34 19.22 21.49
C ILE A 73 -1.84 18.94 21.58
N LEU A 74 -2.63 19.79 20.93
CA LEU A 74 -4.06 19.58 20.75
C LEU A 74 -4.33 19.21 19.29
N PRO A 75 -4.71 17.94 19.00
CA PRO A 75 -4.97 17.52 17.64
C PRO A 75 -6.22 18.19 17.07
N THR A 76 -6.15 18.66 15.83
CA THR A 76 -7.29 19.19 15.08
C THR A 76 -8.05 18.10 14.33
N MET A 77 -7.38 16.97 14.05
CA MET A 77 -7.95 15.77 13.45
C MET A 77 -7.21 14.51 13.93
N ILE A 78 -7.90 13.40 14.06
CA ILE A 78 -7.32 12.08 14.33
C ILE A 78 -7.48 11.20 13.09
N ILE A 79 -6.37 10.65 12.59
CA ILE A 79 -6.36 9.77 11.42
C ILE A 79 -6.11 8.34 11.89
N ALA A 80 -7.14 7.48 11.75
CA ALA A 80 -7.03 6.06 12.04
C ALA A 80 -6.50 5.32 10.81
N GLY A 81 -5.32 4.70 10.92
CA GLY A 81 -4.66 3.98 9.83
C GLY A 81 -5.33 2.64 9.45
N ASP A 82 -6.27 2.16 10.27
CA ASP A 82 -7.06 0.95 9.95
C ASP A 82 -8.47 1.06 10.57
N PRO A 83 -9.47 0.34 10.00
CA PRO A 83 -10.86 0.44 10.45
C PRO A 83 -11.21 -0.38 11.69
N PHE A 84 -10.22 -0.98 12.35
CA PHE A 84 -10.43 -1.84 13.53
C PHE A 84 -9.76 -1.26 14.77
N PHE A 85 -8.56 -1.74 15.09
CA PHE A 85 -7.86 -1.32 16.30
C PHE A 85 -7.40 0.14 16.24
N GLY A 86 -7.02 0.63 15.07
CA GLY A 86 -6.71 2.04 14.84
C GLY A 86 -7.94 2.92 15.11
N LEU A 87 -9.10 2.55 14.56
CA LEU A 87 -10.34 3.27 14.78
C LEU A 87 -10.81 3.21 16.25
N LEU A 88 -10.67 2.05 16.91
CA LEU A 88 -10.95 1.92 18.35
C LEU A 88 -10.05 2.85 19.18
N SER A 89 -8.74 2.87 18.87
CA SER A 89 -7.80 3.78 19.53
C SER A 89 -8.16 5.24 19.32
N ALA A 90 -8.57 5.61 18.11
CA ALA A 90 -8.98 6.96 17.76
C ALA A 90 -10.24 7.42 18.54
N PHE A 91 -11.25 6.56 18.65
CA PHE A 91 -12.42 6.87 19.47
C PHE A 91 -12.10 7.03 20.96
N LEU A 92 -11.24 6.17 21.50
CA LEU A 92 -10.83 6.27 22.90
C LEU A 92 -9.96 7.51 23.14
N LEU A 93 -9.08 7.85 22.18
CA LEU A 93 -8.29 9.05 22.25
C LEU A 93 -9.19 10.30 22.20
N ARG A 94 -10.13 10.36 21.25
CA ARG A 94 -11.11 11.45 21.16
C ARG A 94 -11.92 11.62 22.45
N LYS A 95 -12.33 10.50 23.08
CA LYS A 95 -13.08 10.56 24.36
C LYS A 95 -12.28 11.18 25.50
N LYS A 96 -10.95 11.11 25.48
CA LYS A 96 -10.07 11.69 26.52
C LYS A 96 -9.89 13.19 26.35
N PHE A 97 -10.16 13.75 25.18
CA PHE A 97 -10.21 15.18 24.96
C PHE A 97 -11.65 15.68 25.18
N SER A 98 -11.81 16.79 25.87
CA SER A 98 -13.11 17.42 26.10
C SER A 98 -13.70 18.11 24.85
N ARG A 99 -13.23 17.75 23.66
CA ARG A 99 -13.58 18.35 22.38
C ARG A 99 -14.01 17.31 21.36
N LYS A 100 -14.92 17.69 20.46
CA LYS A 100 -15.30 16.89 19.29
C LYS A 100 -14.23 17.00 18.21
N ILE A 101 -13.17 16.18 18.32
CA ILE A 101 -12.12 16.11 17.32
C ILE A 101 -12.59 15.22 16.18
N PRO A 102 -12.56 15.67 14.91
CA PRO A 102 -12.94 14.85 13.77
C PRO A 102 -12.01 13.66 13.59
N ILE A 103 -12.57 12.54 13.10
CA ILE A 103 -11.83 11.31 12.83
C ILE A 103 -11.95 10.99 11.34
N GLN A 104 -10.81 10.72 10.68
CA GLN A 104 -10.77 10.04 9.40
C GLN A 104 -10.31 8.60 9.61
N VAL A 105 -10.93 7.64 8.93
CA VAL A 105 -10.47 6.26 8.90
C VAL A 105 -10.01 5.87 7.50
N SER A 106 -8.90 5.13 7.39
CA SER A 106 -8.33 4.68 6.13
C SER A 106 -8.62 3.20 5.87
N PHE A 107 -9.11 2.89 4.68
CA PHE A 107 -9.35 1.54 4.19
C PHE A 107 -8.27 1.17 3.17
N HIS A 108 -7.19 0.53 3.64
CA HIS A 108 -6.05 0.14 2.81
C HIS A 108 -6.21 -1.24 2.16
N GLY A 109 -7.00 -2.13 2.76
CA GLY A 109 -7.26 -3.48 2.25
C GLY A 109 -8.39 -3.50 1.23
N GLU A 110 -8.44 -4.56 0.44
CA GLU A 110 -9.55 -4.80 -0.47
C GLU A 110 -10.85 -5.02 0.31
N ILE A 111 -11.92 -4.39 -0.13
CA ILE A 111 -13.28 -4.63 0.36
C ILE A 111 -13.95 -5.54 -0.67
N THR A 112 -14.16 -6.79 -0.30
CA THR A 112 -14.87 -7.78 -1.14
C THR A 112 -16.38 -7.73 -0.89
N LYS A 113 -17.14 -8.58 -1.60
CA LYS A 113 -18.58 -8.80 -1.33
C LYS A 113 -18.86 -9.20 0.13
N SER A 114 -17.88 -9.83 0.79
CA SER A 114 -17.93 -10.24 2.21
C SER A 114 -17.32 -9.21 3.17
N GLY A 115 -17.02 -8.01 2.69
CA GLY A 115 -16.32 -6.98 3.46
C GLY A 115 -14.83 -7.26 3.61
N PHE A 116 -14.28 -7.07 4.81
CA PHE A 116 -12.85 -7.27 5.11
C PHE A 116 -12.47 -8.73 5.43
N GLY A 117 -13.40 -9.66 5.38
CA GLY A 117 -13.10 -11.07 5.64
C GLY A 117 -14.34 -11.92 5.77
N THR A 118 -14.13 -13.23 5.70
CA THR A 118 -15.13 -14.29 5.87
C THR A 118 -15.04 -14.92 7.26
N GLY A 119 -16.01 -15.75 7.61
CA GLY A 119 -16.06 -16.41 8.91
C GLY A 119 -16.48 -15.48 10.07
N ILE A 120 -16.44 -15.99 11.29
CA ILE A 120 -16.94 -15.30 12.50
C ILE A 120 -16.17 -13.99 12.75
N LYS A 121 -14.85 -14.03 12.64
CA LYS A 121 -13.99 -12.85 12.83
C LYS A 121 -14.31 -11.75 11.82
N GLY A 122 -14.46 -12.09 10.55
CA GLY A 122 -14.80 -11.13 9.49
C GLY A 122 -16.20 -10.51 9.72
N ARG A 123 -17.18 -11.33 10.12
CA ARG A 123 -18.53 -10.83 10.45
C ARG A 123 -18.53 -9.84 11.61
N LEU A 124 -17.80 -10.13 12.69
CA LEU A 124 -17.66 -9.23 13.83
C LEU A 124 -16.96 -7.91 13.44
N GLN A 125 -15.93 -7.99 12.60
CA GLN A 125 -15.26 -6.81 12.08
C GLN A 125 -16.18 -5.94 11.23
N ASN A 126 -16.94 -6.54 10.32
CA ASN A 126 -17.89 -5.84 9.48
C ASN A 126 -19.00 -5.16 10.30
N LEU A 127 -19.57 -5.86 11.29
CA LEU A 127 -20.56 -5.30 12.23
C LEU A 127 -19.99 -4.12 13.03
N PHE A 128 -18.75 -4.21 13.46
CA PHE A 128 -18.09 -3.11 14.15
C PHE A 128 -17.99 -1.88 13.26
N ILE A 129 -17.56 -2.05 12.01
CA ILE A 129 -17.47 -0.93 11.06
C ILE A 129 -18.85 -0.33 10.82
N GLN A 130 -19.87 -1.14 10.52
CA GLN A 130 -21.26 -0.67 10.31
C GLN A 130 -21.76 0.21 11.47
N LYS A 131 -21.51 -0.20 12.71
CA LYS A 131 -21.94 0.53 13.91
C LYS A 131 -21.15 1.80 14.19
N THR A 132 -19.95 1.91 13.65
CA THR A 132 -19.02 3.00 14.00
C THR A 132 -18.78 3.99 12.87
N ILE A 133 -18.99 3.60 11.62
CA ILE A 133 -18.66 4.41 10.44
C ILE A 133 -19.43 5.74 10.39
N ALA A 134 -20.68 5.77 10.87
CA ALA A 134 -21.47 7.00 10.95
C ALA A 134 -20.91 8.02 11.96
N LYS A 135 -19.98 7.60 12.84
CA LYS A 135 -19.36 8.44 13.88
C LYS A 135 -18.02 9.03 13.45
N VAL A 136 -17.58 8.76 12.22
CA VAL A 136 -16.37 9.36 11.63
C VAL A 136 -16.77 10.42 10.62
N GLU A 137 -15.97 11.44 10.53
CA GLU A 137 -16.22 12.58 9.64
C GLU A 137 -15.80 12.27 8.20
N SER A 138 -14.77 11.43 8.00
CA SER A 138 -14.36 11.01 6.64
C SER A 138 -13.78 9.61 6.59
N VAL A 139 -13.89 8.99 5.41
CA VAL A 139 -13.39 7.65 5.10
C VAL A 139 -12.48 7.76 3.88
N ARG A 140 -11.19 7.47 4.08
CA ARG A 140 -10.25 7.37 2.99
C ARG A 140 -10.33 5.99 2.35
N LEU A 141 -10.61 5.96 1.05
CA LEU A 141 -10.54 4.77 0.21
C LEU A 141 -9.32 4.88 -0.73
N VAL A 142 -8.63 3.78 -0.96
CA VAL A 142 -7.43 3.79 -1.83
C VAL A 142 -7.76 3.59 -3.31
N SER A 143 -9.00 3.21 -3.63
CA SER A 143 -9.47 2.95 -4.99
C SER A 143 -10.96 3.27 -5.11
N ASN A 144 -11.39 3.71 -6.31
CA ASN A 144 -12.82 3.92 -6.64
C ASN A 144 -13.64 2.63 -6.52
N ASP A 145 -13.03 1.47 -6.79
CA ASP A 145 -13.72 0.16 -6.74
C ASP A 145 -14.22 -0.17 -5.33
N GLN A 146 -13.61 0.41 -4.31
CA GLN A 146 -14.04 0.25 -2.93
C GLN A 146 -15.34 1.00 -2.60
N ILE A 147 -15.71 2.02 -3.39
CA ILE A 147 -16.88 2.89 -3.09
C ILE A 147 -18.16 2.08 -3.00
N HIS A 148 -18.42 1.23 -3.98
CA HIS A 148 -19.65 0.43 -4.02
C HIS A 148 -19.81 -0.42 -2.75
N PHE A 149 -18.75 -1.13 -2.36
CA PHE A 149 -18.78 -2.00 -1.18
C PHE A 149 -18.78 -1.19 0.12
N ALA A 150 -18.04 -0.08 0.20
CA ALA A 150 -18.04 0.80 1.36
C ALA A 150 -19.45 1.36 1.65
N LYS A 151 -20.16 1.78 0.61
CA LYS A 151 -21.56 2.22 0.74
C LYS A 151 -22.50 1.08 1.10
N LYS A 152 -22.45 -0.02 0.34
CA LYS A 152 -23.40 -1.13 0.48
C LYS A 152 -23.24 -1.88 1.79
N LEU A 153 -22.02 -2.15 2.22
CA LEU A 153 -21.72 -2.99 3.38
C LEU A 153 -21.62 -2.20 4.67
N PHE A 154 -21.15 -0.96 4.61
CA PHE A 154 -20.83 -0.19 5.82
C PHE A 154 -21.67 1.09 5.98
N GLY A 155 -22.48 1.44 4.97
CA GLY A 155 -23.30 2.66 5.02
C GLY A 155 -22.52 3.96 4.90
N VAL A 156 -21.33 3.92 4.29
CA VAL A 156 -20.54 5.13 4.00
C VAL A 156 -21.31 6.02 3.03
N VAL A 157 -21.43 7.30 3.33
CA VAL A 157 -22.11 8.27 2.47
C VAL A 157 -21.11 9.09 1.64
N ASP A 158 -21.54 9.62 0.49
CA ASP A 158 -20.65 10.30 -0.46
C ASP A 158 -19.83 11.42 0.17
N LYS A 159 -20.44 12.24 1.00
CA LYS A 159 -19.77 13.35 1.70
C LYS A 159 -18.64 12.94 2.63
N GLN A 160 -18.58 11.66 3.03
CA GLN A 160 -17.51 11.12 3.87
C GLN A 160 -16.33 10.59 3.03
N ILE A 161 -16.51 10.36 1.73
CA ILE A 161 -15.53 9.63 0.90
C ILE A 161 -14.40 10.55 0.45
N VAL A 162 -13.19 10.13 0.74
CA VAL A 162 -11.95 10.72 0.22
C VAL A 162 -11.19 9.65 -0.55
N ILE A 163 -11.07 9.79 -1.87
CA ILE A 163 -10.28 8.87 -2.68
C ILE A 163 -8.84 9.34 -2.69
N ALA A 164 -7.98 8.58 -2.03
CA ALA A 164 -6.56 8.85 -2.02
C ALA A 164 -5.76 7.55 -1.92
N PRO A 165 -5.21 7.07 -3.05
CA PRO A 165 -4.29 5.94 -3.07
C PRO A 165 -3.09 6.14 -2.15
N VAL A 166 -2.41 5.04 -1.80
CA VAL A 166 -1.14 5.13 -1.09
C VAL A 166 -0.10 5.69 -2.06
N PRO A 167 0.62 6.78 -1.72
CA PRO A 167 1.59 7.35 -2.64
C PRO A 167 2.78 6.42 -2.83
N LEU A 168 3.28 6.36 -4.04
CA LEU A 168 4.56 5.74 -4.34
C LEU A 168 5.67 6.78 -4.15
N ILE A 169 6.69 6.38 -3.40
CA ILE A 169 7.84 7.22 -3.11
C ILE A 169 9.04 6.59 -3.80
N SER A 170 9.37 7.11 -4.95
CA SER A 170 10.52 6.66 -5.71
C SER A 170 11.10 7.82 -6.51
N THR A 171 12.40 7.79 -6.72
CA THR A 171 13.09 8.70 -7.63
C THR A 171 12.81 8.39 -9.10
N PHE A 172 12.21 7.21 -9.37
CA PHE A 172 11.87 6.69 -10.70
C PHE A 172 13.01 6.92 -11.73
N LYS A 173 14.23 6.61 -11.33
CA LYS A 173 15.41 6.72 -12.22
C LYS A 173 15.20 5.84 -13.44
N LYS A 174 15.61 6.33 -14.61
CA LYS A 174 15.61 5.54 -15.82
C LYS A 174 16.60 4.39 -15.64
N THR A 175 16.12 3.16 -15.80
CA THR A 175 16.92 1.97 -15.63
C THR A 175 17.30 1.39 -17.00
N THR A 176 18.57 0.99 -17.17
CA THR A 176 19.02 0.22 -18.32
C THR A 176 18.62 -1.23 -18.06
N ARG A 177 17.86 -1.84 -18.96
CA ARG A 177 17.39 -3.22 -18.78
C ARG A 177 18.55 -4.21 -18.78
N SER A 178 18.48 -5.18 -17.87
CA SER A 178 19.34 -6.36 -17.88
C SER A 178 19.13 -7.19 -19.16
N LYS A 179 20.20 -7.76 -19.71
CA LYS A 179 20.12 -8.77 -20.77
C LYS A 179 19.66 -10.15 -20.26
N LYS A 180 19.67 -10.36 -18.93
CA LYS A 180 19.21 -11.61 -18.31
C LYS A 180 17.70 -11.70 -18.33
N LYS A 181 17.17 -12.91 -18.45
CA LYS A 181 15.74 -13.20 -18.33
C LYS A 181 15.38 -13.37 -16.86
N VAL A 182 15.03 -12.26 -16.17
CA VAL A 182 14.71 -12.25 -14.74
C VAL A 182 13.22 -12.04 -14.56
N VAL A 183 12.56 -13.04 -13.98
CA VAL A 183 11.15 -12.98 -13.55
C VAL A 183 11.14 -12.71 -12.04
N ALA A 184 10.55 -11.59 -11.63
CA ALA A 184 10.57 -11.22 -10.22
C ALA A 184 9.23 -11.46 -9.52
N PHE A 185 9.33 -11.86 -8.26
CA PHE A 185 8.29 -11.73 -7.23
C PHE A 185 8.71 -10.60 -6.28
N VAL A 186 7.81 -9.66 -5.99
CA VAL A 186 8.06 -8.55 -5.06
C VAL A 186 6.90 -8.43 -4.09
N GLY A 187 7.14 -8.67 -2.80
CA GLY A 187 6.16 -8.52 -1.76
C GLY A 187 6.25 -9.54 -0.64
N ARG A 188 5.26 -9.51 0.26
CA ARG A 188 5.18 -10.45 1.37
C ARG A 188 4.87 -11.87 0.86
N ILE A 189 5.67 -12.85 1.24
CA ILE A 189 5.49 -14.26 0.83
C ILE A 189 4.43 -14.91 1.73
N HIS A 190 3.17 -14.81 1.30
CA HIS A 190 1.99 -15.18 2.08
C HIS A 190 0.94 -15.86 1.17
N PRO A 191 0.06 -16.76 1.67
CA PRO A 191 -0.95 -17.43 0.86
C PRO A 191 -1.80 -16.51 -0.01
N GLN A 192 -2.11 -15.30 0.46
CA GLN A 192 -2.86 -14.29 -0.29
C GLN A 192 -2.15 -13.78 -1.56
N ARG A 193 -0.89 -14.15 -1.79
CA ARG A 193 -0.11 -13.72 -2.96
C ARG A 193 -0.09 -14.73 -4.10
N GLY A 194 -0.82 -15.85 -3.96
CA GLY A 194 -0.92 -16.86 -5.02
C GLY A 194 0.40 -17.55 -5.34
N ILE A 195 1.18 -17.91 -4.30
CA ILE A 195 2.52 -18.49 -4.45
C ILE A 195 2.52 -19.75 -5.30
N GLY A 196 1.54 -20.66 -5.10
CA GLY A 196 1.43 -21.89 -5.91
C GLY A 196 1.26 -21.58 -7.40
N THR A 197 0.39 -20.63 -7.77
CA THR A 197 0.21 -20.19 -9.16
C THR A 197 1.49 -19.56 -9.73
N TRP A 198 2.27 -18.85 -8.90
CA TRP A 198 3.55 -18.27 -9.30
C TRP A 198 4.57 -19.37 -9.67
N VAL A 199 4.70 -20.40 -8.82
CA VAL A 199 5.57 -21.56 -9.06
C VAL A 199 5.13 -22.28 -10.34
N GLU A 200 3.83 -22.50 -10.51
CA GLU A 200 3.29 -23.20 -11.68
C GLU A 200 3.54 -22.43 -12.98
N ALA A 201 3.42 -21.11 -12.96
CA ALA A 201 3.79 -20.28 -14.11
C ALA A 201 5.28 -20.46 -14.48
N MET A 202 6.17 -20.53 -13.48
CA MET A 202 7.60 -20.79 -13.72
C MET A 202 7.86 -22.21 -14.24
N LYS A 203 7.11 -23.21 -13.80
CA LYS A 203 7.17 -24.58 -14.33
C LYS A 203 6.80 -24.64 -15.81
N ASN A 204 5.83 -23.85 -16.23
CA ASN A 204 5.31 -23.81 -17.60
C ASN A 204 6.19 -23.01 -18.59
N LEU A 205 7.21 -22.27 -18.13
CA LEU A 205 8.12 -21.58 -19.03
C LEU A 205 8.86 -22.58 -19.94
N SER A 206 9.00 -22.30 -21.22
CA SER A 206 9.84 -23.06 -22.15
C SER A 206 11.30 -22.62 -22.14
N VAL A 207 11.62 -21.46 -21.59
CA VAL A 207 12.94 -20.85 -21.59
C VAL A 207 13.59 -20.90 -20.20
N LYS A 208 14.93 -20.88 -20.18
CA LYS A 208 15.68 -20.67 -18.92
C LYS A 208 15.46 -19.25 -18.41
N ALA A 209 15.21 -19.11 -17.11
CA ALA A 209 14.99 -17.81 -16.45
C ALA A 209 15.56 -17.81 -15.02
N GLU A 210 15.84 -16.61 -14.50
CA GLU A 210 16.14 -16.40 -13.09
C GLU A 210 14.84 -16.00 -12.36
N ALA A 211 14.50 -16.70 -11.28
CA ALA A 211 13.48 -16.32 -10.33
C ALA A 211 14.09 -15.41 -9.27
N LEU A 212 13.80 -14.12 -9.32
CA LEU A 212 14.24 -13.15 -8.32
C LEU A 212 13.12 -12.95 -7.29
N ILE A 213 13.33 -13.44 -6.07
CA ILE A 213 12.35 -13.40 -4.98
C ILE A 213 12.72 -12.30 -3.98
N ILE A 214 11.94 -11.21 -3.98
CA ILE A 214 12.16 -10.06 -3.11
C ILE A 214 11.03 -9.99 -2.08
N GLY A 215 11.38 -10.21 -0.82
CA GLY A 215 10.45 -10.18 0.29
C GLY A 215 10.65 -11.31 1.28
N ASP A 216 9.78 -11.32 2.28
CA ASP A 216 9.80 -12.33 3.34
C ASP A 216 8.37 -12.72 3.74
N GLY A 217 8.24 -13.82 4.47
CA GLY A 217 6.94 -14.28 4.95
C GLY A 217 6.88 -15.76 5.29
N PRO A 218 5.74 -16.23 5.81
CA PRO A 218 5.61 -17.58 6.34
C PRO A 218 5.79 -18.70 5.31
N LEU A 219 5.61 -18.41 4.02
CA LEU A 219 5.76 -19.40 2.94
C LEU A 219 7.11 -19.34 2.23
N LYS A 220 8.11 -18.59 2.74
CA LYS A 220 9.39 -18.38 2.04
C LYS A 220 10.14 -19.68 1.79
N SER A 221 10.28 -20.54 2.79
CA SER A 221 10.98 -21.82 2.66
C SER A 221 10.33 -22.70 1.63
N THR A 222 9.02 -22.95 1.73
CA THR A 222 8.26 -23.74 0.78
C THR A 222 8.34 -23.17 -0.64
N PHE A 223 8.23 -21.86 -0.80
CA PHE A 223 8.33 -21.19 -2.09
C PHE A 223 9.68 -21.43 -2.77
N ILE A 224 10.78 -21.35 -2.00
CA ILE A 224 12.13 -21.60 -2.53
C ILE A 224 12.32 -23.08 -2.83
N GLU A 225 11.82 -24.00 -2.01
CA GLU A 225 11.88 -25.46 -2.22
C GLU A 225 11.15 -25.84 -3.50
N ASP A 226 9.90 -25.41 -3.68
CA ASP A 226 9.11 -25.67 -4.88
C ASP A 226 9.80 -25.18 -6.16
N LEU A 227 10.52 -24.06 -6.10
CA LEU A 227 11.27 -23.52 -7.24
C LEU A 227 12.54 -24.33 -7.56
N LYS A 228 13.19 -24.94 -6.57
CA LYS A 228 14.38 -25.81 -6.79
C LYS A 228 14.07 -27.02 -7.63
N GLU A 229 12.82 -27.48 -7.60
CA GLU A 229 12.34 -28.62 -8.41
C GLU A 229 12.23 -28.28 -9.91
N ILE A 230 12.49 -27.03 -10.32
CA ILE A 230 12.36 -26.60 -11.72
C ILE A 230 13.76 -26.46 -12.34
N PRO A 231 14.26 -27.41 -13.14
CA PRO A 231 15.67 -27.45 -13.59
C PRO A 231 16.11 -26.24 -14.43
N LYS A 232 15.15 -25.58 -15.09
CA LYS A 232 15.41 -24.41 -15.97
C LYS A 232 15.34 -23.06 -15.25
N VAL A 233 15.10 -23.06 -13.93
CA VAL A 233 14.99 -21.85 -13.12
C VAL A 233 16.15 -21.75 -12.16
N SER A 234 16.94 -20.69 -12.27
CA SER A 234 17.89 -20.31 -11.22
C SER A 234 17.21 -19.40 -10.19
N ILE A 235 17.56 -19.54 -8.93
CA ILE A 235 16.87 -18.84 -7.84
C ILE A 235 17.80 -17.81 -7.21
N ASN A 236 17.29 -16.60 -7.05
CA ASN A 236 17.91 -15.52 -6.30
C ASN A 236 16.89 -14.96 -5.30
N ALA A 237 17.02 -15.32 -4.03
CA ALA A 237 16.11 -14.91 -2.96
C ALA A 237 16.81 -13.94 -2.01
N THR A 238 16.48 -12.66 -2.12
CA THR A 238 17.14 -11.60 -1.35
C THR A 238 16.60 -11.46 0.09
N GLY A 239 15.41 -11.99 0.35
CA GLY A 239 14.67 -11.63 1.54
C GLY A 239 14.09 -10.20 1.46
N TYR A 240 13.79 -9.62 2.63
CA TYR A 240 13.40 -8.21 2.68
C TYR A 240 14.58 -7.31 2.33
N ILE A 241 14.34 -6.36 1.44
CA ILE A 241 15.28 -5.29 1.10
C ILE A 241 14.62 -3.92 1.34
N SER A 242 15.44 -2.90 1.57
CA SER A 242 14.94 -1.52 1.73
C SER A 242 14.37 -0.97 0.42
N GLN A 243 13.54 0.08 0.52
CA GLN A 243 13.00 0.74 -0.68
C GLN A 243 14.09 1.28 -1.60
N SER A 244 15.18 1.80 -1.05
CA SER A 244 16.32 2.29 -1.85
C SER A 244 17.05 1.16 -2.59
N GLU A 245 17.17 -0.02 -1.99
CA GLU A 245 17.72 -1.20 -2.66
C GLU A 245 16.77 -1.73 -3.72
N LEU A 246 15.47 -1.72 -3.46
CA LEU A 246 14.45 -2.10 -4.44
C LEU A 246 14.47 -1.17 -5.65
N GLU A 247 14.59 0.15 -5.46
CA GLU A 247 14.76 1.12 -6.55
C GLU A 247 15.92 0.77 -7.50
N ASN A 248 17.06 0.36 -6.94
CA ASN A 248 18.22 -0.06 -7.72
C ASN A 248 18.03 -1.46 -8.34
N THR A 249 17.21 -2.29 -7.73
CA THR A 249 16.97 -3.67 -8.19
C THR A 249 16.03 -3.73 -9.39
N TRP A 250 15.13 -2.78 -9.57
CA TRP A 250 14.23 -2.74 -10.73
C TRP A 250 14.98 -2.80 -12.07
N ALA A 251 16.19 -2.25 -12.16
CA ALA A 251 17.03 -2.33 -13.35
C ALA A 251 17.41 -3.77 -13.76
N LYS A 252 17.44 -4.70 -12.81
CA LYS A 252 17.81 -6.10 -13.02
C LYS A 252 16.63 -6.97 -13.43
N ILE A 253 15.41 -6.48 -13.33
CA ILE A 253 14.17 -7.23 -13.54
C ILE A 253 13.70 -7.08 -14.99
N SER A 254 13.41 -8.19 -15.64
CA SER A 254 12.87 -8.23 -17.00
C SER A 254 11.35 -8.17 -17.01
N VAL A 255 10.69 -8.83 -16.04
CA VAL A 255 9.24 -8.85 -15.87
C VAL A 255 8.88 -9.10 -14.41
N LEU A 256 7.86 -8.40 -13.91
CA LEU A 256 7.23 -8.70 -12.62
C LEU A 256 6.06 -9.64 -12.84
N LEU A 257 6.03 -10.78 -12.16
CA LEU A 257 4.87 -11.67 -12.11
C LEU A 257 4.11 -11.46 -10.80
N SER A 258 2.84 -11.10 -10.90
CA SER A 258 1.92 -10.92 -9.76
C SER A 258 0.77 -11.92 -9.85
N THR A 259 0.74 -12.86 -8.93
CA THR A 259 -0.28 -13.93 -8.91
C THR A 259 -1.31 -13.79 -7.79
N ALA A 260 -1.31 -12.64 -7.10
CA ALA A 260 -2.28 -12.35 -6.07
C ALA A 260 -3.72 -12.36 -6.65
N PRO A 261 -4.63 -13.21 -6.12
CA PRO A 261 -6.02 -13.24 -6.59
C PRO A 261 -6.80 -11.97 -6.20
N PHE A 262 -6.33 -11.26 -5.17
CA PHE A 262 -6.95 -10.04 -4.66
C PHE A 262 -5.89 -8.97 -4.43
N GLU A 263 -6.05 -7.85 -5.12
CA GLU A 263 -5.19 -6.67 -4.96
C GLU A 263 -6.00 -5.41 -5.32
N SER A 264 -6.12 -4.46 -4.41
CA SER A 264 -6.94 -3.27 -4.63
C SER A 264 -6.21 -2.13 -5.35
N TYR A 265 -4.89 -2.03 -5.19
CA TYR A 265 -4.11 -0.96 -5.80
C TYR A 265 -2.86 -1.43 -6.55
N GLY A 266 -2.18 -2.47 -6.06
CA GLY A 266 -1.03 -3.06 -6.72
C GLY A 266 0.23 -2.22 -6.67
N MET A 267 0.68 -1.86 -5.48
CA MET A 267 1.86 -1.00 -5.29
C MET A 267 3.09 -1.51 -6.05
N ALA A 268 3.47 -2.78 -5.85
CA ALA A 268 4.63 -3.36 -6.53
C ALA A 268 4.49 -3.36 -8.07
N MET A 269 3.27 -3.60 -8.58
CA MET A 269 3.00 -3.55 -10.02
C MET A 269 3.19 -2.13 -10.56
N ARG A 270 2.70 -1.12 -9.86
CA ARG A 270 2.84 0.28 -10.26
C ARG A 270 4.29 0.75 -10.20
N GLU A 271 5.02 0.37 -9.14
CA GLU A 271 6.45 0.63 -9.04
C GLU A 271 7.21 0.00 -10.21
N ALA A 272 6.95 -1.27 -10.53
CA ALA A 272 7.55 -1.95 -11.67
C ALA A 272 7.34 -1.15 -12.97
N VAL A 273 6.10 -0.79 -13.27
CA VAL A 273 5.76 -0.01 -14.48
C VAL A 273 6.45 1.35 -14.50
N LEU A 274 6.50 2.06 -13.38
CA LEU A 274 7.17 3.36 -13.27
C LEU A 274 8.70 3.27 -13.46
N HIS A 275 9.29 2.11 -13.15
CA HIS A 275 10.70 1.79 -13.45
C HIS A 275 10.90 1.16 -14.83
N GLY A 276 9.86 1.05 -15.64
CA GLY A 276 9.94 0.49 -16.98
C GLY A 276 9.93 -1.04 -17.03
N VAL A 277 9.61 -1.69 -15.94
CA VAL A 277 9.46 -3.15 -15.86
C VAL A 277 8.02 -3.53 -16.20
N PRO A 278 7.81 -4.32 -17.27
CA PRO A 278 6.49 -4.83 -17.60
C PRO A 278 5.98 -5.81 -16.54
N VAL A 279 4.66 -5.92 -16.46
CA VAL A 279 3.97 -6.75 -15.47
C VAL A 279 3.13 -7.80 -16.17
N VAL A 280 3.19 -9.03 -15.69
CA VAL A 280 2.19 -10.07 -15.96
C VAL A 280 1.42 -10.29 -14.65
N SER A 281 0.11 -10.18 -14.68
CA SER A 281 -0.70 -10.27 -13.45
C SER A 281 -1.96 -11.10 -13.64
N MET A 282 -2.28 -11.91 -12.64
CA MET A 282 -3.62 -12.48 -12.50
C MET A 282 -4.64 -11.33 -12.42
N ARG A 283 -5.86 -11.57 -12.97
CA ARG A 283 -6.93 -10.57 -12.94
C ARG A 283 -7.36 -10.29 -11.51
N ASN A 284 -7.29 -9.03 -11.14
CA ASN A 284 -7.82 -8.46 -9.91
C ASN A 284 -8.10 -6.97 -10.13
N SER A 285 -8.77 -6.30 -9.21
CA SER A 285 -9.17 -4.89 -9.38
C SER A 285 -7.98 -3.94 -9.54
N GLY A 286 -6.90 -4.14 -8.79
CA GLY A 286 -5.69 -3.32 -8.89
C GLY A 286 -4.94 -3.50 -10.21
N ALA A 287 -4.86 -4.76 -10.70
CA ALA A 287 -4.25 -5.08 -11.99
C ALA A 287 -5.08 -4.55 -13.16
N GLN A 288 -6.41 -4.71 -13.10
CA GLN A 288 -7.32 -4.16 -14.13
C GLN A 288 -7.18 -2.65 -14.24
N LYS A 289 -7.20 -1.94 -13.11
CA LYS A 289 -7.03 -0.49 -13.09
C LYS A 289 -5.69 -0.05 -13.69
N LEU A 290 -4.60 -0.76 -13.36
CA LEU A 290 -3.29 -0.47 -13.95
C LEU A 290 -3.26 -0.76 -15.45
N HIS A 291 -3.98 -1.82 -15.89
CA HIS A 291 -4.13 -2.11 -17.32
C HIS A 291 -4.87 -1.00 -18.04
N ASP A 292 -5.96 -0.46 -17.48
CA ASP A 292 -6.71 0.63 -18.08
C ASP A 292 -5.87 1.92 -18.18
N GLU A 293 -5.01 2.17 -17.18
CA GLU A 293 -4.10 3.30 -17.16
C GLU A 293 -2.89 3.12 -18.12
N CYS A 294 -2.37 1.90 -18.25
CA CYS A 294 -1.16 1.61 -19.03
C CYS A 294 -1.17 0.22 -19.70
N PRO A 295 -2.07 -0.06 -20.66
CA PRO A 295 -2.30 -1.39 -21.23
C PRO A 295 -1.09 -2.03 -21.90
N LYS A 296 -0.10 -1.23 -22.34
CA LYS A 296 1.12 -1.74 -22.97
C LYS A 296 2.17 -2.24 -21.97
N MET A 297 2.00 -1.95 -20.68
CA MET A 297 2.96 -2.32 -19.62
C MET A 297 2.47 -3.47 -18.75
N ILE A 298 1.21 -3.83 -18.83
CA ILE A 298 0.66 -4.94 -18.04
C ILE A 298 -0.16 -5.88 -18.93
N THR A 299 0.07 -7.17 -18.75
CA THR A 299 -0.73 -8.24 -19.36
C THR A 299 -1.53 -8.94 -18.28
N LEU A 300 -2.84 -8.98 -18.45
CA LEU A 300 -3.76 -9.71 -17.55
C LEU A 300 -3.93 -11.13 -18.03
N VAL A 301 -3.88 -12.07 -17.08
CA VAL A 301 -3.97 -13.51 -17.33
C VAL A 301 -4.92 -14.17 -16.34
N ASP A 302 -5.45 -15.35 -16.68
CA ASP A 302 -6.43 -16.05 -15.86
C ASP A 302 -5.88 -17.34 -15.22
N ASN A 303 -4.72 -17.83 -15.69
CA ASN A 303 -4.08 -19.05 -15.17
C ASN A 303 -2.55 -19.03 -15.35
N ALA A 304 -1.87 -20.04 -14.84
CA ALA A 304 -0.42 -20.17 -14.84
C ALA A 304 0.17 -20.37 -16.25
N GLU A 305 -0.51 -21.10 -17.12
CA GLU A 305 -0.09 -21.33 -18.51
C GLU A 305 -0.12 -20.04 -19.32
N GLU A 306 -1.18 -19.25 -19.16
CA GLU A 306 -1.27 -17.93 -19.79
C GLU A 306 -0.18 -17.00 -19.25
N ALA A 307 0.09 -17.06 -17.94
CA ALA A 307 1.17 -16.29 -17.33
C ALA A 307 2.53 -16.64 -17.94
N ALA A 308 2.84 -17.92 -18.12
CA ALA A 308 4.09 -18.37 -18.76
C ALA A 308 4.20 -17.83 -20.19
N ARG A 309 3.17 -18.00 -21.03
CA ARG A 309 3.15 -17.47 -22.40
C ARG A 309 3.31 -15.94 -22.43
N ALA A 310 2.65 -15.22 -21.52
CA ALA A 310 2.77 -13.78 -21.43
C ALA A 310 4.19 -13.33 -21.01
N ILE A 311 4.80 -14.03 -20.05
CA ILE A 311 6.18 -13.79 -19.63
C ILE A 311 7.12 -13.94 -20.84
N GLU A 312 7.04 -15.05 -21.56
CA GLU A 312 7.89 -15.31 -22.74
C GLU A 312 7.74 -14.25 -23.82
N LYS A 313 6.49 -13.84 -24.12
CA LYS A 313 6.21 -12.75 -25.05
C LYS A 313 6.88 -11.44 -24.62
N VAL A 314 6.79 -11.09 -23.35
CA VAL A 314 7.40 -9.87 -22.79
C VAL A 314 8.92 -9.95 -22.79
N LEU A 315 9.51 -11.10 -22.47
CA LEU A 315 10.95 -11.34 -22.50
C LEU A 315 11.52 -11.18 -23.92
N ASN A 316 10.76 -11.59 -24.94
CA ASN A 316 11.19 -11.50 -26.34
C ASN A 316 10.93 -10.11 -26.94
N ARG A 317 9.85 -9.42 -26.54
CA ARG A 317 9.47 -8.11 -27.07
C ARG A 317 9.04 -7.16 -25.92
N PRO A 318 10.00 -6.60 -25.20
CA PRO A 318 9.72 -5.70 -24.10
C PRO A 318 9.08 -4.38 -24.60
N PRO A 319 8.16 -3.75 -23.80
CA PRO A 319 7.55 -2.47 -24.14
C PRO A 319 8.58 -1.34 -24.33
N SER A 320 8.25 -0.34 -25.17
CA SER A 320 9.14 0.80 -25.44
C SER A 320 9.19 1.79 -24.27
N ALA A 321 10.33 2.50 -24.13
CA ALA A 321 10.52 3.53 -23.11
C ALA A 321 9.53 4.72 -23.25
N VAL A 322 9.04 4.99 -24.45
CA VAL A 322 8.08 6.09 -24.70
C VAL A 322 6.77 5.88 -23.93
N VAL A 323 6.29 4.64 -23.88
CA VAL A 323 5.07 4.28 -23.13
C VAL A 323 5.23 4.54 -21.63
N VAL A 324 6.40 4.19 -21.10
CA VAL A 324 6.72 4.38 -19.68
C VAL A 324 6.75 5.87 -19.30
N ASN A 325 7.37 6.71 -20.14
CA ASN A 325 7.49 8.15 -19.85
C ASN A 325 6.12 8.84 -19.80
N LYS A 326 5.21 8.47 -20.72
CA LYS A 326 3.85 9.00 -20.70
C LYS A 326 3.12 8.60 -19.41
N TYR A 327 3.10 7.30 -19.10
CA TYR A 327 2.46 6.81 -17.89
C TYR A 327 3.01 7.47 -16.62
N LYS A 328 4.34 7.60 -16.52
CA LYS A 328 5.00 8.25 -15.39
C LYS A 328 4.51 9.70 -15.20
N LYS A 329 4.42 10.48 -16.28
CA LYS A 329 3.93 11.87 -16.23
C LYS A 329 2.48 11.94 -15.72
N ASP A 330 1.62 11.09 -16.27
CA ASP A 330 0.20 11.06 -15.93
C ASP A 330 0.00 10.58 -14.48
N PHE A 331 0.76 9.56 -14.07
CA PHE A 331 0.75 9.04 -12.69
C PHE A 331 1.16 10.09 -11.67
N LEU A 332 2.28 10.79 -11.87
CA LEU A 332 2.77 11.82 -10.94
C LEU A 332 1.77 12.97 -10.79
N LYS A 333 1.13 13.39 -11.89
CA LYS A 333 0.07 14.40 -11.86
C LYS A 333 -1.15 13.94 -11.06
N ALA A 334 -1.58 12.69 -11.26
CA ALA A 334 -2.69 12.09 -10.53
C ALA A 334 -2.35 11.96 -9.03
N GLN A 335 -1.14 11.49 -8.70
CA GLN A 335 -0.67 11.38 -7.32
C GLN A 335 -0.67 12.75 -6.61
N GLU A 336 -0.18 13.81 -7.25
CA GLU A 336 -0.21 15.15 -6.69
C GLU A 336 -1.65 15.61 -6.39
N SER A 337 -2.59 15.34 -7.30
CA SER A 337 -4.01 15.67 -7.11
C SER A 337 -4.61 14.92 -5.90
N TYR A 338 -4.36 13.61 -5.79
CA TYR A 338 -4.83 12.81 -4.64
C TYR A 338 -4.23 13.30 -3.32
N LEU A 339 -2.94 13.63 -3.30
CA LEU A 339 -2.28 14.15 -2.11
C LEU A 339 -2.86 15.48 -1.67
N LYS A 340 -3.15 16.38 -2.60
CA LYS A 340 -3.80 17.66 -2.31
C LYS A 340 -5.21 17.46 -1.74
N SER A 341 -6.00 16.56 -2.33
CA SER A 341 -7.34 16.22 -1.84
C SER A 341 -7.30 15.64 -0.42
N LEU A 342 -6.37 14.72 -0.17
CA LEU A 342 -6.18 14.11 1.14
C LEU A 342 -5.76 15.16 2.19
N ALA A 343 -4.79 15.99 1.88
CA ALA A 343 -4.32 17.05 2.80
C ALA A 343 -5.43 18.06 3.12
N LYS A 344 -6.24 18.46 2.12
CA LYS A 344 -7.43 19.29 2.36
C LYS A 344 -8.43 18.62 3.30
N SER A 345 -8.66 17.31 3.14
CA SER A 345 -9.56 16.56 4.04
C SER A 345 -9.05 16.50 5.48
N TRP A 346 -7.74 16.64 5.70
CA TRP A 346 -7.13 16.65 7.04
C TRP A 346 -7.07 18.03 7.67
N LEU A 347 -6.95 19.07 6.86
CA LEU A 347 -6.97 20.46 7.34
C LEU A 347 -8.37 20.91 7.73
N GLY A 348 -9.42 20.27 7.19
CA GLY A 348 -10.80 20.74 7.39
C GLY A 348 -10.96 22.19 6.94
N ASN A 349 -11.80 22.97 7.62
CA ASN A 349 -11.98 24.41 7.35
C ASN A 349 -10.89 25.29 7.99
N VAL A 350 -9.69 24.79 8.23
CA VAL A 350 -8.55 25.56 8.79
C VAL A 350 -7.92 26.50 7.73
N GLY A 351 -8.52 26.62 6.56
CA GLY A 351 -7.97 27.34 5.42
C GLY A 351 -8.80 28.49 4.84
N ASP A 352 -9.97 28.79 5.43
CA ASP A 352 -10.77 29.95 5.05
C ASP A 352 -10.56 31.14 5.98
#